data_dd9180350caf9672a76afebeb83cf896
#
_entry.id   dd9180350caf9672a76afebeb83cf896
#
_cell.length_a   1.000
_cell.length_b   1.000
_cell.length_c   1.000
_cell.angle_alpha   90.00
_cell.angle_beta   90.00
_cell.angle_gamma   90.00
#
_symmetry.space_group_name_H-M   'P 1'
#
loop_
_entity.id
_entity.type
_entity.pdbx_description
1 polymer ?
#
loop_
_entity_poly.entity_id
_entity_poly.type
_entity_poly.pdbx_seq_one_letter_code
_entity_poly.pdbx_strand_id
1 'polypeptide(L)'
;GTIICFELAYDDTSYDTVRGGGEVIVSQSNTNTYGGTFQPPQQLVINRVRAMETGREVVVSTLNSLTGLVDARGRVHDLTAEFEAASRIVDVPLRYNVNLAVRLGAWPGWAAVVVTLAALAFTLRWPSPRGGSIAGNNRTQGQSHDQH
;
A
#
# COMPACT_ATOMS: atom_id res chain seq x y z
N GLY A 1 10.96 -15.01 -11.51
CA GLY A 1 9.60 -15.57 -11.33
C GLY A 1 8.60 -14.86 -12.22
N THR A 2 7.49 -15.53 -12.52
CA THR A 2 6.44 -15.00 -13.39
C THR A 2 5.18 -14.77 -12.57
N ILE A 3 4.56 -13.59 -12.73
CA ILE A 3 3.31 -13.20 -12.08
C ILE A 3 2.34 -12.74 -13.16
N ILE A 4 1.08 -13.16 -13.07
CA ILE A 4 0.09 -12.92 -14.11
C ILE A 4 -0.94 -11.87 -13.64
N CYS A 5 -1.04 -10.79 -14.43
CA CYS A 5 -2.09 -9.78 -14.32
C CYS A 5 -2.22 -9.20 -12.89
N PHE A 6 -3.41 -9.32 -12.30
CA PHE A 6 -3.74 -8.73 -11.00
C PHE A 6 -3.14 -9.48 -9.80
N GLU A 7 -2.57 -10.66 -9.99
CA GLU A 7 -1.85 -11.39 -8.92
C GLU A 7 -0.73 -10.54 -8.29
N LEU A 8 -0.16 -9.61 -9.07
CA LEU A 8 0.84 -8.67 -8.59
C LEU A 8 0.32 -7.74 -7.48
N ALA A 9 -0.97 -7.53 -7.37
CA ALA A 9 -1.58 -6.72 -6.31
C ALA A 9 -1.48 -7.39 -4.92
N TYR A 10 -1.31 -8.71 -4.88
CA TYR A 10 -1.18 -9.46 -3.63
C TYR A 10 0.27 -9.57 -3.19
N ASP A 11 0.53 -9.23 -1.92
CA ASP A 11 1.88 -9.25 -1.34
C ASP A 11 2.47 -10.66 -1.38
N ASP A 12 1.69 -11.65 -0.99
CA ASP A 12 2.13 -13.04 -0.88
C ASP A 12 2.69 -13.57 -2.19
N THR A 13 2.02 -13.31 -3.33
CA THR A 13 2.48 -13.77 -4.65
C THR A 13 3.87 -13.23 -4.98
N SER A 14 4.08 -11.92 -4.75
CA SER A 14 5.36 -11.29 -5.03
C SER A 14 6.45 -11.74 -4.07
N TYR A 15 6.11 -11.88 -2.78
CA TYR A 15 7.07 -12.28 -1.74
C TYR A 15 7.45 -13.76 -1.86
N ASP A 16 6.50 -14.64 -2.17
CA ASP A 16 6.76 -16.07 -2.36
C ASP A 16 7.60 -16.33 -3.62
N THR A 17 7.37 -15.52 -4.68
CA THR A 17 8.24 -15.53 -5.86
C THR A 17 9.69 -15.27 -5.49
N VAL A 18 9.96 -14.26 -4.67
CA VAL A 18 11.33 -13.92 -4.23
C VAL A 18 11.87 -14.93 -3.22
N ARG A 19 11.05 -15.41 -2.27
CA ARG A 19 11.43 -16.47 -1.32
C ARG A 19 11.77 -17.77 -2.02
N GLY A 20 11.07 -18.07 -3.12
CA GLY A 20 11.34 -19.20 -4.00
C GLY A 20 12.60 -19.06 -4.88
N GLY A 21 13.38 -17.97 -4.70
CA GLY A 21 14.63 -17.74 -5.42
C GLY A 21 14.46 -16.96 -6.73
N GLY A 22 13.32 -16.28 -6.93
CA GLY A 22 13.15 -15.41 -8.10
C GLY A 22 14.12 -14.23 -8.07
N GLU A 23 14.97 -14.12 -9.08
CA GLU A 23 16.01 -13.10 -9.22
C GLU A 23 15.50 -11.86 -9.96
N VAL A 24 14.46 -12.05 -10.76
CA VAL A 24 13.71 -11.05 -11.52
C VAL A 24 12.24 -11.44 -11.52
N ILE A 25 11.35 -10.45 -11.56
CA ILE A 25 9.90 -10.68 -11.71
C ILE A 25 9.49 -10.33 -13.13
N VAL A 26 8.77 -11.24 -13.79
CA VAL A 26 8.14 -10.97 -15.08
C VAL A 26 6.64 -10.85 -14.85
N SER A 27 6.13 -9.63 -14.99
CA SER A 27 4.69 -9.32 -14.86
C SER A 27 4.05 -9.34 -16.23
N GLN A 28 3.25 -10.36 -16.47
CA GLN A 28 2.54 -10.54 -17.75
C GLN A 28 1.06 -10.17 -17.60
N SER A 29 0.52 -9.36 -18.50
CA SER A 29 -0.86 -8.92 -18.41
C SER A 29 -1.53 -8.76 -19.76
N ASN A 30 -2.80 -9.13 -19.81
CA ASN A 30 -3.70 -8.78 -20.91
C ASN A 30 -4.66 -7.67 -20.44
N THR A 31 -4.35 -6.45 -20.76
CA THR A 31 -5.13 -5.27 -20.40
C THR A 31 -6.01 -4.77 -21.54
N ASN A 32 -6.27 -5.60 -22.56
CA ASN A 32 -7.01 -5.20 -23.76
C ASN A 32 -8.39 -4.58 -23.45
N THR A 33 -9.10 -5.17 -22.50
CA THR A 33 -10.43 -4.69 -22.09
C THR A 33 -10.39 -3.31 -21.39
N TYR A 34 -9.23 -2.92 -20.88
CA TYR A 34 -9.04 -1.71 -20.08
C TYR A 34 -8.23 -0.62 -20.80
N GLY A 35 -7.91 -0.83 -22.09
CA GLY A 35 -7.16 0.15 -22.87
C GLY A 35 -7.83 1.50 -22.94
N GLY A 36 -7.04 2.58 -22.84
CA GLY A 36 -7.55 3.96 -22.78
C GLY A 36 -8.21 4.35 -21.46
N THR A 37 -8.15 3.51 -20.41
CA THR A 37 -8.64 3.82 -19.07
C THR A 37 -7.48 4.14 -18.11
N PHE A 38 -7.78 4.46 -16.85
CA PHE A 38 -6.75 4.65 -15.82
C PHE A 38 -6.16 3.34 -15.27
N GLN A 39 -6.71 2.19 -15.61
CA GLN A 39 -6.29 0.91 -15.06
C GLN A 39 -4.85 0.50 -15.48
N PRO A 40 -4.42 0.62 -16.75
CA PRO A 40 -3.05 0.30 -17.10
C PRO A 40 -1.98 1.15 -16.39
N PRO A 41 -2.11 2.47 -16.28
CA PRO A 41 -1.22 3.28 -15.45
C PRO A 41 -1.20 2.88 -13.98
N GLN A 42 -2.36 2.54 -13.39
CA GLN A 42 -2.44 2.05 -12.01
C GLN A 42 -1.68 0.73 -11.83
N GLN A 43 -1.83 -0.20 -12.77
CA GLN A 43 -1.09 -1.46 -12.74
C GLN A 43 0.42 -1.23 -12.83
N LEU A 44 0.87 -0.28 -13.64
CA LEU A 44 2.28 0.11 -13.69
C LEU A 44 2.78 0.65 -12.34
N VAL A 45 1.96 1.44 -11.63
CA VAL A 45 2.29 1.88 -10.27
C VAL A 45 2.43 0.70 -9.31
N ILE A 46 1.57 -0.30 -9.38
CA ILE A 46 1.71 -1.52 -8.57
C ILE A 46 3.04 -2.22 -8.90
N ASN A 47 3.39 -2.39 -10.17
CA ASN A 47 4.70 -2.95 -10.57
C ASN A 47 5.87 -2.18 -9.94
N ARG A 48 5.79 -0.84 -9.88
CA ARG A 48 6.83 -0.01 -9.25
C ARG A 48 6.95 -0.24 -7.75
N VAL A 49 5.81 -0.34 -7.05
CA VAL A 49 5.79 -0.64 -5.62
C VAL A 49 6.41 -2.03 -5.37
N ARG A 50 6.01 -3.02 -6.13
CA ARG A 50 6.55 -4.39 -5.99
C ARG A 50 8.04 -4.47 -6.27
N ALA A 51 8.54 -3.73 -7.26
CA ALA A 51 9.97 -3.65 -7.52
C ALA A 51 10.75 -3.12 -6.31
N MET A 52 10.25 -2.07 -5.67
CA MET A 52 10.87 -1.47 -4.48
C MET A 52 10.78 -2.40 -3.25
N GLU A 53 9.62 -2.99 -2.99
CA GLU A 53 9.41 -3.89 -1.85
C GLU A 53 10.25 -5.15 -1.93
N THR A 54 10.28 -5.76 -3.11
CA THR A 54 11.01 -7.00 -3.33
C THR A 54 12.50 -6.78 -3.59
N GLY A 55 12.90 -5.57 -3.97
CA GLY A 55 14.25 -5.27 -4.42
C GLY A 55 14.62 -6.01 -5.70
N ARG A 56 13.64 -6.25 -6.56
CA ARG A 56 13.80 -6.94 -7.85
C ARG A 56 13.46 -6.01 -8.99
N GLU A 57 14.12 -6.20 -10.11
CA GLU A 57 13.65 -5.67 -11.36
C GLU A 57 12.34 -6.38 -11.77
N VAL A 58 11.39 -5.59 -12.30
CA VAL A 58 10.11 -6.10 -12.82
C VAL A 58 10.05 -5.81 -14.31
N VAL A 59 10.07 -6.87 -15.11
CA VAL A 59 9.82 -6.79 -16.56
C VAL A 59 8.31 -6.82 -16.75
N VAL A 60 7.75 -5.68 -17.18
CA VAL A 60 6.33 -5.55 -17.46
C VAL A 60 6.10 -5.88 -18.94
N SER A 61 5.34 -6.93 -19.22
CA SER A 61 5.00 -7.37 -20.55
C SER A 61 3.49 -7.42 -20.73
N THR A 62 2.97 -6.61 -21.63
CA THR A 62 1.53 -6.51 -21.92
C THR A 62 1.24 -6.73 -23.38
N LEU A 63 0.01 -7.12 -23.71
CA LEU A 63 -0.36 -7.34 -25.12
C LEU A 63 -0.55 -6.04 -25.90
N ASN A 64 -1.14 -5.02 -25.28
CA ASN A 64 -1.54 -3.80 -25.96
C ASN A 64 -1.45 -2.55 -25.08
N SER A 65 -0.69 -2.63 -24.01
CA SER A 65 -0.58 -1.57 -23.02
C SER A 65 0.89 -1.27 -22.70
N LEU A 66 1.13 -0.71 -21.52
CA LEU A 66 2.44 -0.24 -21.09
C LEU A 66 3.39 -1.43 -20.86
N THR A 67 4.36 -1.61 -21.74
CA THR A 67 5.44 -2.61 -21.61
C THR A 67 6.75 -1.89 -21.32
N GLY A 68 7.58 -2.42 -20.44
CA GLY A 68 8.84 -1.80 -20.07
C GLY A 68 9.53 -2.51 -18.91
N LEU A 69 10.63 -1.92 -18.43
CA LEU A 69 11.39 -2.40 -17.29
C LEU A 69 11.20 -1.44 -16.10
N VAL A 70 10.92 -1.98 -14.94
CA VAL A 70 10.92 -1.25 -13.67
C VAL A 70 12.13 -1.72 -12.86
N ASP A 71 13.03 -0.80 -12.50
CA ASP A 71 14.19 -1.13 -11.68
C ASP A 71 13.80 -1.33 -10.19
N ALA A 72 14.69 -1.92 -9.41
CA ALA A 72 14.47 -2.16 -7.97
C ALA A 72 14.27 -0.88 -7.13
N ARG A 73 14.40 0.30 -7.71
CA ARG A 73 14.09 1.60 -7.11
C ARG A 73 12.76 2.17 -7.57
N GLY A 74 12.00 1.41 -8.37
CA GLY A 74 10.71 1.83 -8.91
C GLY A 74 10.79 2.81 -10.07
N ARG A 75 11.94 2.98 -10.71
CA ARG A 75 12.08 3.79 -11.92
C ARG A 75 11.71 2.97 -13.14
N VAL A 76 10.99 3.60 -14.06
CA VAL A 76 10.54 2.95 -15.29
C VAL A 76 11.51 3.29 -16.42
N HIS A 77 11.91 2.29 -17.18
CA HIS A 77 12.81 2.37 -18.33
C HIS A 77 12.13 1.74 -19.55
N ASP A 78 12.43 2.25 -20.74
CA ASP A 78 12.01 1.71 -22.03
C ASP A 78 10.49 1.48 -22.15
N LEU A 79 9.68 2.38 -21.58
CA LEU A 79 8.23 2.27 -21.57
C LEU A 79 7.67 2.51 -22.99
N THR A 80 6.81 1.58 -23.46
CA THR A 80 6.03 1.75 -24.68
C THR A 80 4.75 2.54 -24.44
N ALA A 81 4.16 3.08 -25.48
CA ALA A 81 2.81 3.63 -25.44
C ALA A 81 1.74 2.51 -25.46
N GLU A 82 0.51 2.84 -25.06
CA GLU A 82 -0.61 1.95 -25.28
C GLU A 82 -0.89 1.79 -26.78
N PHE A 83 -1.30 0.59 -27.17
CA PHE A 83 -1.62 0.21 -28.56
C PHE A 83 -0.43 0.31 -29.55
N GLU A 84 0.79 0.40 -29.03
CA GLU A 84 2.01 0.36 -29.83
C GLU A 84 2.50 -1.10 -29.94
N ALA A 85 2.66 -1.57 -31.16
CA ALA A 85 3.32 -2.86 -31.42
C ALA A 85 4.83 -2.66 -31.34
N ALA A 86 5.43 -3.03 -30.22
CA ALA A 86 6.85 -2.85 -29.97
C ALA A 86 7.48 -4.07 -29.32
N SER A 87 8.75 -4.30 -29.60
CA SER A 87 9.60 -5.25 -28.87
C SER A 87 10.84 -4.51 -28.36
N ARG A 88 11.27 -4.87 -27.16
CA ARG A 88 12.45 -4.27 -26.53
C ARG A 88 13.37 -5.37 -26.04
N ILE A 89 14.67 -5.15 -26.19
CA ILE A 89 15.71 -5.99 -25.58
C ILE A 89 16.30 -5.14 -24.48
N VAL A 90 16.21 -5.65 -23.24
CA VAL A 90 16.70 -4.93 -22.06
C VAL A 90 17.63 -5.83 -21.26
N ASP A 91 18.71 -5.25 -20.75
CA ASP A 91 19.59 -5.94 -19.80
C ASP A 91 19.02 -5.82 -18.39
N VAL A 92 18.77 -6.97 -17.77
CA VAL A 92 18.15 -7.03 -16.45
C VAL A 92 19.15 -7.54 -15.43
N PRO A 93 19.55 -6.71 -14.45
CA PRO A 93 20.40 -7.17 -13.35
C PRO A 93 19.67 -8.23 -12.51
N LEU A 94 20.29 -9.37 -12.30
CA LEU A 94 19.78 -10.41 -11.42
C LEU A 94 20.15 -10.12 -9.97
N ARG A 95 19.19 -10.25 -9.05
CA ARG A 95 19.39 -9.95 -7.62
C ARG A 95 19.04 -11.17 -6.77
N TYR A 96 19.87 -11.41 -5.74
CA TYR A 96 19.74 -12.58 -4.87
C TYR A 96 19.36 -12.25 -3.44
N ASN A 97 19.57 -10.99 -2.99
CA ASN A 97 19.28 -10.58 -1.63
C ASN A 97 17.78 -10.46 -1.37
N VAL A 98 17.34 -10.87 -0.20
CA VAL A 98 15.94 -10.75 0.24
C VAL A 98 15.78 -9.49 1.08
N ASN A 99 14.93 -8.56 0.64
CA ASN A 99 14.67 -7.31 1.33
C ASN A 99 13.90 -7.53 2.65
N LEU A 100 14.00 -6.55 3.55
CA LEU A 100 13.33 -6.57 4.85
C LEU A 100 11.81 -6.71 4.72
N ALA A 101 11.19 -6.05 3.74
CA ALA A 101 9.76 -6.16 3.48
C ALA A 101 9.33 -7.61 3.21
N VAL A 102 10.05 -8.31 2.33
CA VAL A 102 9.80 -9.72 2.02
C VAL A 102 10.03 -10.63 3.24
N ARG A 103 11.02 -10.30 4.08
CA ARG A 103 11.32 -11.05 5.32
C ARG A 103 10.21 -10.91 6.34
N LEU A 104 9.75 -9.69 6.58
CA LEU A 104 8.71 -9.39 7.56
C LEU A 104 7.32 -9.83 7.07
N GLY A 105 7.04 -9.71 5.76
CA GLY A 105 5.74 -10.05 5.19
C GLY A 105 4.61 -9.32 5.90
N ALA A 106 3.56 -10.04 6.31
CA ALA A 106 2.38 -9.48 6.97
C ALA A 106 2.57 -9.15 8.47
N TRP A 107 3.72 -9.48 9.07
CA TRP A 107 3.96 -9.28 10.52
C TRP A 107 3.72 -7.86 11.02
N PRO A 108 4.17 -6.79 10.34
CA PRO A 108 3.94 -5.42 10.79
C PRO A 108 2.45 -5.06 10.83
N GLY A 109 1.67 -5.57 9.87
CA GLY A 109 0.22 -5.39 9.84
C GLY A 109 -0.46 -6.07 11.05
N TRP A 110 -0.12 -7.31 11.35
CA TRP A 110 -0.64 -8.02 12.51
C TRP A 110 -0.24 -7.35 13.83
N ALA A 111 1.00 -6.88 13.95
CA ALA A 111 1.44 -6.12 15.11
C ALA A 111 0.60 -4.83 15.31
N ALA A 112 0.32 -4.09 14.23
CA ALA A 112 -0.53 -2.91 14.30
C ALA A 112 -1.97 -3.24 14.76
N VAL A 113 -2.54 -4.33 14.26
CA VAL A 113 -3.87 -4.80 14.70
C VAL A 113 -3.87 -5.12 16.19
N VAL A 114 -2.88 -5.87 16.68
CA VAL A 114 -2.77 -6.22 18.11
C VAL A 114 -2.63 -4.96 18.97
N VAL A 115 -1.78 -4.02 18.60
CA VAL A 115 -1.60 -2.75 19.32
C VAL A 115 -2.90 -1.95 19.37
N THR A 116 -3.61 -1.86 18.25
CA THR A 116 -4.89 -1.14 18.16
C THR A 116 -5.95 -1.77 19.07
N LEU A 117 -6.07 -3.09 19.06
CA LEU A 117 -7.02 -3.81 19.90
C LEU A 117 -6.67 -3.68 21.40
N ALA A 118 -5.38 -3.73 21.74
CA ALA A 118 -4.92 -3.52 23.09
C ALA A 118 -5.22 -2.09 23.59
N ALA A 119 -4.96 -1.07 22.75
CA ALA A 119 -5.28 0.31 23.05
C ALA A 119 -6.80 0.51 23.24
N LEU A 120 -7.62 -0.08 22.38
CA LEU A 120 -9.08 -0.03 22.51
C LEU A 120 -9.54 -0.71 23.80
N ALA A 121 -9.04 -1.88 24.13
CA ALA A 121 -9.37 -2.56 25.38
C ALA A 121 -8.96 -1.76 26.61
N PHE A 122 -7.80 -1.09 26.56
CA PHE A 122 -7.34 -0.21 27.62
C PHE A 122 -8.27 1.00 27.82
N THR A 123 -8.69 1.67 26.74
CA THR A 123 -9.62 2.81 26.81
C THR A 123 -10.99 2.40 27.35
N LEU A 124 -11.49 1.23 26.99
CA LEU A 124 -12.76 0.71 27.48
C LEU A 124 -12.72 0.31 28.97
N ARG A 125 -11.56 -0.10 29.48
CA ARG A 125 -11.36 -0.45 30.90
C ARG A 125 -11.10 0.76 31.78
N TRP A 126 -10.64 1.87 31.22
CA TRP A 126 -10.38 3.08 31.99
C TRP A 126 -11.69 3.85 32.17
N PRO A 127 -12.27 3.92 33.40
CA PRO A 127 -13.49 4.70 33.62
C PRO A 127 -13.17 6.17 33.34
N SER A 128 -13.92 6.80 32.46
CA SER A 128 -13.80 8.24 32.22
C SER A 128 -13.94 8.98 33.53
N PRO A 129 -13.10 9.97 33.87
CA PRO A 129 -13.32 10.81 35.02
C PRO A 129 -14.70 11.45 34.87
N ARG A 130 -15.62 11.13 35.78
CA ARG A 130 -16.95 11.72 35.85
C ARG A 130 -16.77 13.25 35.82
N GLY A 131 -17.31 13.89 34.79
CA GLY A 131 -17.36 15.34 34.67
C GLY A 131 -17.95 15.91 35.92
N GLY A 132 -17.15 16.73 36.63
CA GLY A 132 -17.59 17.44 37.81
C GLY A 132 -18.79 18.30 37.44
N SER A 133 -19.94 18.01 38.04
CA SER A 133 -21.11 18.85 38.00
C SER A 133 -20.75 20.24 38.49
N ILE A 134 -20.74 21.21 37.58
CA ILE A 134 -20.67 22.62 37.94
C ILE A 134 -22.03 22.96 38.58
N ALA A 135 -22.12 22.79 39.89
CA ALA A 135 -23.26 23.28 40.68
C ALA A 135 -23.31 24.81 40.54
N GLY A 136 -24.24 25.29 39.73
CA GLY A 136 -24.53 26.71 39.60
C GLY A 136 -24.96 27.32 40.93
N ASN A 137 -24.10 28.17 41.50
CA ASN A 137 -24.41 28.97 42.68
C ASN A 137 -25.30 30.15 42.23
N ASN A 138 -26.60 29.93 42.24
CA ASN A 138 -27.61 30.99 42.02
C ASN A 138 -27.86 31.71 43.34
N ARG A 139 -27.04 32.70 43.66
CA ARG A 139 -27.38 33.65 44.71
C ARG A 139 -28.40 34.66 44.17
N THR A 140 -29.66 34.45 44.53
CA THR A 140 -30.70 35.46 44.48
C THR A 140 -30.38 36.61 45.43
N GLN A 141 -30.00 37.76 44.88
CA GLN A 141 -29.99 39.02 45.62
C GLN A 141 -31.44 39.52 45.72
N GLY A 142 -32.00 39.44 46.90
CA GLY A 142 -33.25 40.14 47.24
C GLY A 142 -33.05 41.65 47.23
N GLN A 143 -33.79 42.28 46.38
CA GLN A 143 -34.00 43.72 46.43
C GLN A 143 -35.07 44.02 47.48
N SER A 144 -34.68 44.61 48.60
CA SER A 144 -35.61 45.31 49.50
C SER A 144 -35.93 46.69 48.91
N HIS A 145 -37.18 46.87 48.63
CA HIS A 145 -37.83 48.16 48.36
C HIS A 145 -38.11 48.77 49.74
N ASP A 146 -37.60 49.96 49.95
CA ASP A 146 -38.20 50.84 50.94
C ASP A 146 -38.38 52.27 50.38
N GLN A 147 -39.57 52.73 50.67
CA GLN A 147 -40.17 53.99 50.27
C GLN A 147 -39.54 55.19 51.03
N HIS A 148 -39.43 56.31 50.33
CA HIS A 148 -39.93 57.63 50.70
C HIS A 148 -39.70 58.59 49.53
#